data_b2f0e4cc704333ecb5cbcca62586c164
#
_entry.id   b2f0e4cc704333ecb5cbcca62586c164
#
_cell.length_a   1.000
_cell.length_b   1.000
_cell.length_c   1.000
_cell.angle_alpha   90.00
_cell.angle_beta   90.00
_cell.angle_gamma   90.00
#
_symmetry.space_group_name_H-M   'P 1'
#
loop_
_entity.id
_entity.type
_entity.pdbx_description
1 polymer ?
#
loop_
_entity_poly.entity_id
_entity_poly.type
_entity_poly.pdbx_seq_one_letter_code
_entity_poly.pdbx_strand_id
1 'polypeptide(L)'
;MPLKGNTWFSAHQKLTEPLEHKQAYADEYLGETFASDLMRDEAVKFIDQYAKEGPFFLFYASPVPHVALQVPPDRLDAFPEAWDTEPYLGQKGYVPHPRPRAAYAAMIAGLDAEVGAIMDTLKAQGVADNTIVIFTSDNGPTYAGGVDYEFFKSSGPFRGLKGSVFEGGLRAPM
;
A
#
# COMPACT_ATOMS: atom_id res chain seq x y z
N MET A 1 3.74 12.50 20.70
CA MET A 1 4.83 12.92 19.81
C MET A 1 4.25 12.97 18.41
N PRO A 2 4.29 14.06 17.63
CA PRO A 2 3.72 14.04 16.29
C PRO A 2 4.53 13.09 15.40
N LEU A 3 3.87 12.14 14.75
CA LEU A 3 4.45 11.26 13.76
C LEU A 3 5.05 12.15 12.65
N LYS A 4 6.36 12.19 12.52
CA LYS A 4 7.03 12.75 11.35
C LYS A 4 6.68 11.84 10.18
N GLY A 5 5.78 12.26 9.30
CA GLY A 5 5.42 11.45 8.14
C GLY A 5 4.13 11.83 7.43
N ASN A 6 3.29 12.66 8.01
CA ASN A 6 2.09 13.17 7.33
C ASN A 6 2.32 14.57 6.74
N THR A 7 3.36 14.73 5.96
CA THR A 7 3.44 15.89 5.08
C THR A 7 2.74 15.53 3.77
N TRP A 8 1.58 16.13 3.56
CA TRP A 8 0.90 16.11 2.28
C TRP A 8 1.80 16.81 1.25
N PHE A 9 2.33 16.03 0.30
CA PHE A 9 3.07 16.61 -0.80
C PHE A 9 2.11 17.33 -1.73
N SER A 10 2.40 18.56 -2.05
CA SER A 10 1.77 19.18 -3.20
C SER A 10 2.21 18.38 -4.44
N ALA A 11 1.25 17.93 -5.24
CA ALA A 11 1.46 17.15 -6.46
C ALA A 11 2.34 17.85 -7.52
N HIS A 12 3.00 18.95 -7.16
CA HIS A 12 3.65 19.88 -8.07
C HIS A 12 5.16 20.07 -7.83
N GLN A 13 5.75 19.40 -6.86
CA GLN A 13 7.22 19.42 -6.70
C GLN A 13 7.87 18.54 -7.76
N LYS A 14 8.09 19.12 -8.92
CA LYS A 14 9.00 18.54 -9.91
C LYS A 14 10.40 18.62 -9.35
N LEU A 15 11.06 17.47 -9.22
CA LEU A 15 12.47 17.45 -8.90
C LEU A 15 13.24 18.02 -10.11
N THR A 16 13.94 19.10 -9.86
CA THR A 16 14.80 19.78 -10.85
C THR A 16 16.23 19.28 -10.82
N GLU A 17 16.56 18.37 -9.90
CA GLU A 17 17.92 17.93 -9.59
C GLU A 17 18.22 16.50 -10.07
N PRO A 18 19.49 16.14 -10.34
CA PRO A 18 19.91 14.81 -10.78
C PRO A 18 19.59 13.70 -9.76
N LEU A 19 19.58 12.46 -10.24
CA LEU A 19 19.20 11.22 -9.51
C LEU A 19 19.95 10.98 -8.19
N GLU A 20 21.19 11.46 -8.10
CA GLU A 20 22.07 11.26 -6.93
C GLU A 20 21.53 11.92 -5.65
N HIS A 21 20.74 12.97 -5.76
CA HIS A 21 20.11 13.64 -4.63
C HIS A 21 18.73 13.09 -4.26
N LYS A 22 18.19 12.16 -5.03
CA LYS A 22 16.81 11.65 -4.85
C LYS A 22 16.68 10.59 -3.78
N GLN A 23 17.75 9.88 -3.49
CA GLN A 23 17.77 8.95 -2.36
C GLN A 23 17.67 9.71 -1.04
N ALA A 24 18.42 10.80 -0.89
CA ALA A 24 18.31 11.68 0.26
C ALA A 24 16.90 12.31 0.41
N TYR A 25 16.22 12.56 -0.71
CA TYR A 25 14.86 13.09 -0.70
C TYR A 25 13.82 12.06 -0.28
N ALA A 26 14.00 10.80 -0.65
CA ALA A 26 13.17 9.69 -0.15
C ALA A 26 13.45 9.44 1.35
N ASP A 27 14.70 9.54 1.77
CA ASP A 27 15.13 9.34 3.17
C ASP A 27 14.52 10.39 4.11
N GLU A 28 14.28 11.62 3.64
CA GLU A 28 13.60 12.67 4.42
C GLU A 28 12.17 12.27 4.82
N TYR A 29 11.55 11.34 4.07
CA TYR A 29 10.18 10.88 4.30
C TYR A 29 10.09 9.50 4.93
N LEU A 30 11.22 8.86 5.19
CA LEU A 30 11.29 7.63 5.95
C LEU A 30 11.13 7.95 7.44
N GLY A 31 10.06 7.44 8.04
CA GLY A 31 9.86 7.46 9.48
C GLY A 31 10.55 6.27 10.15
N GLU A 32 10.58 6.26 11.47
CA GLU A 32 11.10 5.13 12.26
C GLU A 32 10.13 3.92 12.23
N THR A 33 8.85 4.15 11.94
CA THR A 33 7.82 3.12 11.96
C THR A 33 6.99 3.21 10.67
N PHE A 34 6.79 2.08 10.01
CA PHE A 34 5.94 1.99 8.85
C PHE A 34 4.47 2.00 9.26
N ALA A 35 3.69 2.93 8.71
CA ALA A 35 2.32 3.18 9.15
C ALA A 35 1.40 1.95 9.03
N SER A 36 1.55 1.15 7.97
CA SER A 36 0.75 -0.05 7.77
C SER A 36 1.03 -1.12 8.82
N ASP A 37 2.29 -1.29 9.24
CA ASP A 37 2.62 -2.22 10.32
C ASP A 37 1.95 -1.80 11.64
N LEU A 38 1.97 -0.50 11.94
CA LEU A 38 1.31 0.02 13.14
C LEU A 38 -0.21 -0.21 13.08
N MET A 39 -0.82 0.02 11.91
CA MET A 39 -2.26 -0.21 11.73
C MET A 39 -2.63 -1.69 11.90
N ARG A 40 -1.81 -2.60 11.33
CA ARG A 40 -1.96 -4.05 11.53
C ARG A 40 -1.89 -4.40 13.02
N ASP A 41 -0.89 -3.92 13.73
CA ASP A 41 -0.68 -4.24 15.13
C ASP A 41 -1.84 -3.76 16.00
N GLU A 42 -2.39 -2.57 15.74
CA GLU A 42 -3.57 -2.07 16.43
C GLU A 42 -4.84 -2.86 16.08
N ALA A 43 -5.00 -3.33 14.84
CA ALA A 43 -6.12 -4.19 14.45
C ALA A 43 -6.05 -5.56 15.15
N VAL A 44 -4.88 -6.19 15.18
CA VAL A 44 -4.63 -7.44 15.90
C VAL A 44 -4.94 -7.27 17.39
N LYS A 45 -4.42 -6.24 18.00
CA LYS A 45 -4.65 -5.92 19.41
C LYS A 45 -6.13 -5.66 19.72
N PHE A 46 -6.85 -4.98 18.84
CA PHE A 46 -8.29 -4.79 18.97
C PHE A 46 -9.03 -6.13 18.98
N ILE A 47 -8.71 -7.04 18.05
CA ILE A 47 -9.33 -8.36 17.98
C ILE A 47 -9.00 -9.17 19.23
N ASP A 48 -7.73 -9.20 19.66
CA ASP A 48 -7.29 -9.91 20.86
C ASP A 48 -8.04 -9.46 22.11
N GLN A 49 -8.30 -8.16 22.23
CA GLN A 49 -8.96 -7.57 23.37
C GLN A 49 -10.47 -7.84 23.38
N TYR A 50 -11.14 -7.66 22.21
CA TYR A 50 -12.60 -7.57 22.18
C TYR A 50 -13.32 -8.79 21.59
N ALA A 51 -12.62 -9.69 20.91
CA ALA A 51 -13.26 -10.81 20.20
C ALA A 51 -14.13 -11.73 21.09
N LYS A 52 -13.85 -11.80 22.39
CA LYS A 52 -14.59 -12.63 23.36
C LYS A 52 -15.57 -11.83 24.23
N GLU A 53 -15.59 -10.52 24.11
CA GLU A 53 -16.47 -9.67 24.91
C GLU A 53 -17.88 -9.54 24.29
N GLY A 54 -18.01 -9.75 22.98
CA GLY A 54 -19.27 -9.69 22.26
C GLY A 54 -19.09 -9.44 20.76
N PRO A 55 -20.17 -9.19 20.03
CA PRO A 55 -20.08 -8.81 18.62
C PRO A 55 -19.30 -7.52 18.43
N PHE A 56 -18.42 -7.49 17.43
CA PHE A 56 -17.64 -6.31 17.08
C PHE A 56 -17.71 -6.00 15.57
N PHE A 57 -17.36 -4.79 15.21
CA PHE A 57 -17.16 -4.34 13.84
C PHE A 57 -15.78 -3.69 13.73
N LEU A 58 -14.94 -4.23 12.85
CA LEU A 58 -13.64 -3.66 12.54
C LEU A 58 -13.62 -3.21 11.08
N PHE A 59 -13.38 -1.92 10.85
CA PHE A 59 -13.14 -1.35 9.53
C PHE A 59 -11.64 -1.07 9.39
N TYR A 60 -10.94 -1.94 8.69
CA TYR A 60 -9.51 -1.82 8.43
C TYR A 60 -9.28 -1.08 7.11
N ALA A 61 -9.17 0.23 7.18
CA ALA A 61 -8.97 1.10 6.01
C ALA A 61 -7.48 1.26 5.69
N SER A 62 -6.86 0.20 5.13
CA SER A 62 -5.46 0.28 4.71
C SER A 62 -5.28 1.32 3.60
N PRO A 63 -4.27 2.22 3.71
CA PRO A 63 -3.92 3.15 2.63
C PRO A 63 -3.16 2.46 1.49
N VAL A 64 -2.73 1.24 1.68
CA VAL A 64 -1.95 0.46 0.71
C VAL A 64 -2.88 -0.19 -0.31
N PRO A 65 -2.54 -0.21 -1.60
CA PRO A 65 -1.30 0.24 -2.26
C PRO A 65 -1.37 1.65 -2.87
N HIS A 66 -2.06 2.60 -2.23
CA HIS A 66 -2.08 3.98 -2.72
C HIS A 66 -0.66 4.59 -2.73
N VAL A 67 -0.34 5.36 -3.75
CA VAL A 67 0.92 6.10 -3.84
C VAL A 67 0.99 7.23 -2.78
N ALA A 68 2.15 7.63 -2.25
CA ALA A 68 3.50 7.32 -2.80
C ALA A 68 3.92 5.87 -2.58
N LEU A 69 4.82 5.40 -3.44
CA LEU A 69 5.44 4.08 -3.29
C LEU A 69 6.46 4.13 -2.15
N GLN A 70 6.06 3.69 -0.98
CA GLN A 70 6.90 3.71 0.22
C GLN A 70 6.76 2.38 0.95
N VAL A 71 7.88 1.73 1.17
CA VAL A 71 8.01 0.49 1.95
C VAL A 71 9.32 0.50 2.70
N PRO A 72 9.46 -0.23 3.80
CA PRO A 72 10.74 -0.52 4.40
C PRO A 72 11.73 -1.09 3.36
N PRO A 73 12.99 -0.61 3.30
CA PRO A 73 13.94 -0.99 2.26
C PRO A 73 14.18 -2.50 2.14
N ASP A 74 14.20 -3.22 3.25
CA ASP A 74 14.37 -4.67 3.31
C ASP A 74 13.26 -5.46 2.60
N ARG A 75 12.08 -4.88 2.46
CA ARG A 75 10.97 -5.52 1.72
C ARG A 75 11.17 -5.52 0.21
N LEU A 76 12.04 -4.66 -0.30
CA LEU A 76 12.37 -4.62 -1.73
C LEU A 76 13.21 -5.81 -2.16
N ASP A 77 13.97 -6.41 -1.25
CA ASP A 77 14.90 -7.52 -1.53
C ASP A 77 14.16 -8.80 -1.96
N ALA A 78 12.88 -8.91 -1.63
CA ALA A 78 12.04 -10.02 -2.06
C ALA A 78 11.71 -9.99 -3.58
N PHE A 79 12.00 -8.90 -4.28
CA PHE A 79 11.62 -8.70 -5.68
C PHE A 79 12.85 -8.51 -6.57
N PRO A 80 12.83 -9.05 -7.82
CA PRO A 80 13.98 -9.00 -8.73
C PRO A 80 14.38 -7.55 -9.06
N GLU A 81 15.68 -7.23 -8.98
CA GLU A 81 16.20 -5.94 -9.42
C GLU A 81 15.94 -5.68 -10.92
N ALA A 82 15.94 -6.74 -11.73
CA ALA A 82 15.69 -6.67 -13.16
C ALA A 82 14.27 -6.18 -13.53
N TRP A 83 13.35 -6.08 -12.57
CA TRP A 83 12.04 -5.49 -12.82
C TRP A 83 12.11 -3.98 -13.02
N ASP A 84 13.05 -3.33 -12.35
CA ASP A 84 13.17 -1.88 -12.30
C ASP A 84 14.34 -1.39 -13.16
N THR A 85 14.13 -1.38 -14.48
CA THR A 85 15.14 -0.91 -15.44
C THR A 85 15.31 0.59 -15.44
N GLU A 86 14.29 1.32 -14.98
CA GLU A 86 14.29 2.78 -14.87
C GLU A 86 13.62 3.22 -13.56
N PRO A 87 14.23 4.21 -12.86
CA PRO A 87 13.61 4.77 -11.67
C PRO A 87 12.42 5.66 -12.01
N TYR A 88 11.48 5.75 -11.10
CA TYR A 88 10.44 6.78 -11.16
C TYR A 88 10.97 8.11 -10.62
N LEU A 89 10.87 9.17 -11.42
CA LEU A 89 11.47 10.48 -11.14
C LEU A 89 10.47 11.53 -10.65
N GLY A 90 9.22 11.16 -10.35
CA GLY A 90 8.19 12.09 -9.91
C GLY A 90 7.40 12.77 -11.05
N GLN A 91 7.50 12.28 -12.31
CA GLN A 91 6.88 12.92 -13.50
C GLN A 91 5.35 12.96 -13.43
N LYS A 92 4.73 12.03 -12.73
CA LYS A 92 3.28 11.90 -12.57
C LYS A 92 2.81 12.22 -11.13
N GLY A 93 3.57 13.07 -10.44
CA GLY A 93 3.32 13.40 -9.03
C GLY A 93 3.86 12.35 -8.06
N TYR A 94 3.81 12.67 -6.77
CA TYR A 94 4.32 11.85 -5.67
C TYR A 94 5.85 11.73 -5.61
N VAL A 95 6.34 11.12 -4.54
CA VAL A 95 7.78 10.97 -4.28
C VAL A 95 8.43 10.04 -5.30
N PRO A 96 9.60 10.37 -5.84
CA PRO A 96 10.37 9.48 -6.67
C PRO A 96 10.72 8.18 -5.95
N HIS A 97 10.91 7.11 -6.73
CA HIS A 97 11.34 5.83 -6.19
C HIS A 97 12.34 5.14 -7.15
N PRO A 98 13.50 4.65 -6.67
CA PRO A 98 14.50 4.01 -7.52
C PRO A 98 14.01 2.67 -8.09
N ARG A 99 13.14 1.97 -7.38
CA ARG A 99 12.60 0.67 -7.73
C ARG A 99 11.07 0.65 -7.66
N PRO A 100 10.36 1.34 -8.58
CA PRO A 100 8.92 1.55 -8.47
C PRO A 100 8.09 0.26 -8.59
N ARG A 101 8.50 -0.70 -9.44
CA ARG A 101 7.79 -1.97 -9.57
C ARG A 101 7.96 -2.84 -8.34
N ALA A 102 9.19 -2.97 -7.84
CA ALA A 102 9.46 -3.70 -6.60
C ALA A 102 8.72 -3.08 -5.42
N ALA A 103 8.72 -1.74 -5.29
CA ALA A 103 8.04 -1.04 -4.21
C ALA A 103 6.52 -1.27 -4.25
N TYR A 104 5.89 -1.18 -5.42
CA TYR A 104 4.46 -1.46 -5.55
C TYR A 104 4.11 -2.90 -5.18
N ALA A 105 4.89 -3.87 -5.65
CA ALA A 105 4.71 -5.27 -5.30
C ALA A 105 4.94 -5.52 -3.80
N ALA A 106 5.94 -4.88 -3.20
CA ALA A 106 6.22 -4.99 -1.76
C ALA A 106 5.10 -4.38 -0.91
N MET A 107 4.47 -3.28 -1.35
CA MET A 107 3.28 -2.73 -0.71
C MET A 107 2.14 -3.75 -0.70
N ILE A 108 1.85 -4.37 -1.84
CA ILE A 108 0.77 -5.36 -1.96
C ILE A 108 1.06 -6.61 -1.12
N ALA A 109 2.30 -7.11 -1.14
CA ALA A 109 2.70 -8.23 -0.29
C ALA A 109 2.60 -7.90 1.20
N GLY A 110 2.89 -6.65 1.57
CA GLY A 110 2.67 -6.14 2.92
C GLY A 110 1.19 -6.17 3.31
N LEU A 111 0.31 -5.69 2.45
CA LEU A 111 -1.14 -5.73 2.67
C LEU A 111 -1.65 -7.17 2.83
N ASP A 112 -1.17 -8.10 2.00
CA ASP A 112 -1.52 -9.52 2.11
C ASP A 112 -1.11 -10.08 3.47
N ALA A 113 0.09 -9.76 3.94
CA ALA A 113 0.56 -10.15 5.27
C ALA A 113 -0.26 -9.52 6.41
N GLU A 114 -0.71 -8.28 6.26
CA GLU A 114 -1.61 -7.60 7.22
C GLU A 114 -2.95 -8.34 7.33
N VAL A 115 -3.56 -8.68 6.19
CA VAL A 115 -4.80 -9.48 6.15
C VAL A 115 -4.56 -10.86 6.77
N GLY A 116 -3.44 -11.51 6.44
CA GLY A 116 -3.04 -12.78 7.04
C GLY A 116 -2.99 -12.71 8.57
N ALA A 117 -2.35 -11.70 9.13
CA ALA A 117 -2.25 -11.52 10.58
C ALA A 117 -3.64 -11.33 11.24
N ILE A 118 -4.54 -10.56 10.62
CA ILE A 118 -5.92 -10.37 11.08
C ILE A 118 -6.66 -11.73 11.09
N MET A 119 -6.58 -12.47 9.99
CA MET A 119 -7.24 -13.78 9.86
C MET A 119 -6.71 -14.81 10.86
N ASP A 120 -5.41 -14.84 11.09
CA ASP A 120 -4.80 -15.74 12.06
C ASP A 120 -5.17 -15.38 13.50
N THR A 121 -5.31 -14.08 13.79
CA THR A 121 -5.80 -13.62 15.10
C THR A 121 -7.26 -14.05 15.33
N LEU A 122 -8.14 -13.91 14.35
CA LEU A 122 -9.53 -14.39 14.44
C LEU A 122 -9.59 -15.88 14.73
N LYS A 123 -8.75 -16.69 14.07
CA LYS A 123 -8.62 -18.14 14.32
C LYS A 123 -8.11 -18.41 15.74
N ALA A 124 -7.05 -17.73 16.17
CA ALA A 124 -6.47 -17.90 17.50
C ALA A 124 -7.45 -17.56 18.61
N GLN A 125 -8.32 -16.56 18.40
CA GLN A 125 -9.39 -16.22 19.33
C GLN A 125 -10.62 -17.16 19.25
N GLY A 126 -10.66 -18.06 18.26
CA GLY A 126 -11.75 -19.03 18.09
C GLY A 126 -13.05 -18.42 17.56
N VAL A 127 -12.99 -17.27 16.91
CA VAL A 127 -14.16 -16.55 16.38
C VAL A 127 -14.24 -16.52 14.85
N ALA A 128 -13.26 -17.10 14.14
CA ALA A 128 -13.17 -17.05 12.68
C ALA A 128 -14.43 -17.61 12.00
N ASP A 129 -14.98 -18.73 12.48
CA ASP A 129 -16.16 -19.38 11.90
C ASP A 129 -17.47 -18.60 12.13
N ASN A 130 -17.44 -17.59 13.01
CA ASN A 130 -18.56 -16.71 13.32
C ASN A 130 -18.28 -15.24 12.94
N THR A 131 -17.32 -15.02 12.06
CA THR A 131 -16.92 -13.67 11.59
C THR A 131 -17.05 -13.59 10.08
N ILE A 132 -17.78 -12.60 9.60
CA ILE A 132 -17.80 -12.26 8.17
C ILE A 132 -16.64 -11.33 7.89
N VAL A 133 -15.74 -11.75 7.00
CA VAL A 133 -14.62 -10.94 6.52
C VAL A 133 -14.88 -10.53 5.08
N ILE A 134 -14.85 -9.22 4.83
CA ILE A 134 -15.03 -8.64 3.50
C ILE A 134 -13.73 -7.93 3.13
N PHE A 135 -13.13 -8.33 2.02
CA PHE A 135 -11.97 -7.65 1.43
C PHE A 135 -12.40 -7.00 0.11
N THR A 136 -12.13 -5.70 -0.03
CA THR A 136 -12.46 -4.96 -1.25
C THR A 136 -11.55 -3.75 -1.41
N SER A 137 -11.63 -3.08 -2.55
CA SER A 137 -10.97 -1.80 -2.82
C SER A 137 -12.02 -0.72 -3.11
N ASP A 138 -11.68 0.53 -2.85
CA ASP A 138 -12.52 1.70 -3.10
C ASP A 138 -12.62 2.07 -4.59
N ASN A 139 -11.60 1.69 -5.38
CA ASN A 139 -11.53 1.92 -6.82
C ASN A 139 -10.57 0.95 -7.52
N GLY A 140 -10.57 1.00 -8.85
CA GLY A 140 -9.62 0.28 -9.66
C GLY A 140 -8.19 0.81 -9.58
N PRO A 141 -7.23 0.13 -10.25
CA PRO A 141 -5.80 0.42 -10.15
C PRO A 141 -5.44 1.82 -10.65
N THR A 142 -4.43 2.40 -10.01
CA THR A 142 -3.89 3.73 -10.38
C THR A 142 -2.84 3.64 -11.49
N TYR A 143 -2.62 4.77 -12.15
CA TYR A 143 -1.55 5.02 -13.11
C TYR A 143 -0.56 6.09 -12.62
N ALA A 144 -0.78 6.61 -11.41
CA ALA A 144 0.01 7.72 -10.84
C ALA A 144 1.23 7.20 -10.07
N GLY A 145 2.12 8.14 -9.70
CA GLY A 145 3.14 7.93 -8.68
C GLY A 145 4.16 6.81 -8.96
N GLY A 146 4.40 6.47 -10.22
CA GLY A 146 5.34 5.42 -10.60
C GLY A 146 4.75 4.01 -10.70
N VAL A 147 3.45 3.84 -10.46
CA VAL A 147 2.81 2.54 -10.65
C VAL A 147 2.80 2.16 -12.13
N ASP A 148 3.38 1.00 -12.43
CA ASP A 148 3.38 0.40 -13.77
C ASP A 148 2.23 -0.61 -13.89
N TYR A 149 1.03 -0.07 -14.15
CA TYR A 149 -0.19 -0.88 -14.27
C TYR A 149 -0.17 -1.83 -15.49
N GLU A 150 0.63 -1.52 -16.52
CA GLU A 150 0.78 -2.37 -17.71
C GLU A 150 1.64 -3.59 -17.40
N PHE A 151 2.76 -3.40 -16.72
CA PHE A 151 3.62 -4.49 -16.25
C PHE A 151 2.84 -5.47 -15.37
N PHE A 152 2.08 -4.98 -14.43
CA PHE A 152 1.28 -5.80 -13.52
C PHE A 152 -0.04 -6.29 -14.12
N LYS A 153 -0.46 -5.79 -15.29
CA LYS A 153 -1.80 -6.02 -15.84
C LYS A 153 -2.90 -5.76 -14.84
N SER A 154 -2.77 -4.67 -14.10
CA SER A 154 -3.52 -4.42 -12.86
C SER A 154 -5.04 -4.34 -13.04
N SER A 155 -5.54 -3.93 -14.21
CA SER A 155 -6.98 -3.95 -14.52
C SER A 155 -7.48 -5.28 -15.08
N GLY A 156 -6.61 -6.29 -15.22
CA GLY A 156 -6.96 -7.57 -15.84
C GLY A 156 -7.52 -7.37 -17.25
N PRO A 157 -8.68 -7.98 -17.57
CA PRO A 157 -9.30 -7.83 -18.89
C PRO A 157 -10.12 -6.55 -19.05
N PHE A 158 -10.24 -5.72 -17.99
CA PHE A 158 -11.14 -4.60 -18.00
C PHE A 158 -10.50 -3.34 -18.55
N ARG A 159 -11.29 -2.58 -19.31
CA ARG A 159 -10.90 -1.24 -19.77
C ARG A 159 -11.00 -0.23 -18.64
N GLY A 160 -10.03 0.69 -18.61
CA GLY A 160 -10.00 1.83 -17.67
C GLY A 160 -9.19 1.53 -16.41
N LEU A 161 -8.97 2.59 -15.65
CA LEU A 161 -8.18 2.65 -14.43
C LEU A 161 -8.88 3.60 -13.45
N LYS A 162 -8.32 3.78 -12.26
CA LYS A 162 -8.79 4.75 -11.26
C LYS A 162 -9.20 6.09 -11.91
N GLY A 163 -10.38 6.57 -11.55
CA GLY A 163 -10.95 7.81 -12.09
C GLY A 163 -11.70 7.67 -13.41
N SER A 164 -11.75 6.46 -14.01
CA SER A 164 -12.58 6.20 -15.19
C SER A 164 -13.92 5.57 -14.82
N VAL A 165 -14.92 5.76 -15.67
CA VAL A 165 -16.26 5.16 -15.53
C VAL A 165 -16.36 3.75 -16.14
N PHE A 166 -15.24 3.22 -16.65
CA PHE A 166 -15.18 1.87 -17.19
C PHE A 166 -14.97 0.84 -16.09
N GLU A 167 -15.23 -0.43 -16.41
CA GLU A 167 -15.13 -1.56 -15.48
C GLU A 167 -13.79 -1.62 -14.73
N GLY A 168 -12.66 -1.35 -15.41
CA GLY A 168 -11.34 -1.32 -14.77
C GLY A 168 -11.15 -0.21 -13.73
N GLY A 169 -12.03 0.81 -13.74
CA GLY A 169 -12.03 1.87 -12.71
C GLY A 169 -13.01 1.63 -11.58
N LEU A 170 -14.07 0.85 -11.80
CA LEU A 170 -15.21 0.71 -10.89
C LEU A 170 -15.34 -0.70 -10.30
N ARG A 171 -15.05 -1.75 -11.07
CA ARG A 171 -15.16 -3.14 -10.63
C ARG A 171 -13.96 -3.53 -9.77
N ALA A 172 -14.01 -3.17 -8.49
CA ALA A 172 -13.09 -3.70 -7.51
C ALA A 172 -13.46 -5.16 -7.17
N PRO A 173 -12.48 -6.05 -6.95
CA PRO A 173 -12.76 -7.38 -6.41
C PRO A 173 -13.34 -7.28 -5.00
N MET A 174 -14.22 -8.23 -4.68
CA MET A 174 -14.81 -8.40 -3.35
C MET A 174 -15.01 -9.88 -3.04
#